data_9d10db3f4dba2572000a3e1b52423025
#
_entry.id   9d10db3f4dba2572000a3e1b52423025
#
_cell.length_a   1.000
_cell.length_b   1.000
_cell.length_c   1.000
_cell.angle_alpha   90.00
_cell.angle_beta   90.00
_cell.angle_gamma   90.00
#
_symmetry.space_group_name_H-M   'P 1'
#
loop_
_entity.id
_entity.type
_entity.pdbx_description
1 polymer ?
#
loop_
_entity_poly.entity_id
_entity_poly.type
_entity_poly.pdbx_seq_one_letter_code
_entity_poly.pdbx_strand_id
1 'polypeptide(L)' 'MVRINRLIAGNAGDVKPVGAGISELRIDYGPGYRVYYLRDGERLILLLTGGDKSSQDADIRQAHTIAQAWHDGKGAQS' A
#
# COMPACT_ATOMS: atom_id res chain seq x y z
N MET A 1 -7.29 7.62 -9.31
CA MET A 1 -6.26 6.59 -9.53
C MET A 1 -4.97 7.16 -10.09
N VAL A 2 -5.08 8.02 -11.10
CA VAL A 2 -3.91 8.68 -11.69
C VAL A 2 -3.11 9.47 -10.64
N ARG A 3 -3.77 9.99 -9.63
CA ARG A 3 -3.14 10.83 -8.61
C ARG A 3 -2.27 10.05 -7.63
N ILE A 4 -2.57 8.77 -7.40
CA ILE A 4 -1.73 7.93 -6.55
C ILE A 4 -0.37 7.71 -7.21
N ASN A 5 -0.34 7.48 -8.53
CA ASN A 5 0.92 7.36 -9.24
C ASN A 5 1.77 8.63 -9.13
N ARG A 6 1.14 9.79 -9.18
CA ARG A 6 1.84 11.07 -9.01
C ARG A 6 2.38 11.23 -7.60
N LEU A 7 1.60 10.83 -6.59
CA LEU A 7 2.05 10.88 -5.21
C LEU A 7 3.26 9.99 -4.99
N ILE A 8 3.23 8.78 -5.55
CA ILE A 8 4.33 7.84 -5.44
C ILE A 8 5.56 8.41 -6.15
N ALA A 9 5.40 8.90 -7.38
CA ALA A 9 6.51 9.46 -8.15
C ALA A 9 7.11 10.70 -7.49
N GLY A 10 6.25 11.58 -6.97
CA GLY A 10 6.70 12.79 -6.29
C GLY A 10 7.32 12.56 -4.92
N ASN A 11 7.08 11.39 -4.32
CA ASN A 11 7.54 11.06 -2.97
C ASN A 11 8.30 9.73 -2.95
N ALA A 12 9.05 9.45 -4.01
CA ALA A 12 9.75 8.18 -4.15
C ALA A 12 10.68 7.87 -2.97
N GLY A 13 11.23 8.89 -2.34
CA GLY A 13 12.08 8.74 -1.16
C GLY A 13 11.32 8.33 0.10
N ASP A 14 9.99 8.45 0.10
CA ASP A 14 9.14 8.10 1.24
C ASP A 14 8.44 6.76 1.06
N VAL A 15 8.83 6.00 0.06
CA VAL A 15 8.28 4.67 -0.21
C VAL A 15 9.26 3.62 0.28
N LYS A 16 8.75 2.64 1.04
CA LYS A 16 9.57 1.51 1.46
C LYS A 16 8.77 0.21 1.40
N PRO A 17 9.44 -0.92 1.13
CA PRO A 17 8.76 -2.21 1.16
C PRO A 17 8.46 -2.65 2.59
N VAL A 18 7.32 -3.32 2.77
CA VAL A 18 6.92 -3.87 4.07
C VAL A 18 6.61 -5.37 3.96
N GLY A 19 7.09 -6.02 2.89
CA GLY A 19 6.95 -7.45 2.69
C GLY A 19 5.77 -7.82 1.79
N ALA A 20 5.81 -9.01 1.24
CA ALA A 20 4.75 -9.60 0.41
C ALA A 20 4.37 -8.74 -0.80
N GLY A 21 5.30 -7.95 -1.33
CA GLY A 21 5.04 -7.06 -2.46
C GLY A 21 4.32 -5.77 -2.09
N ILE A 22 4.08 -5.56 -0.81
CA ILE A 22 3.39 -4.36 -0.31
C ILE A 22 4.40 -3.25 -0.09
N SER A 23 4.03 -2.04 -0.47
CA SER A 23 4.81 -0.84 -0.21
C SER A 23 4.06 0.09 0.72
N GLU A 24 4.82 0.80 1.54
CA GLU A 24 4.31 1.86 2.40
C GLU A 24 4.71 3.19 1.80
N LEU A 25 3.74 4.07 1.57
CA LEU A 25 3.99 5.45 1.19
C LEU A 25 3.70 6.34 2.39
N ARG A 26 4.70 7.08 2.82
CA ARG A 26 4.56 8.03 3.91
C ARG A 26 4.18 9.40 3.35
N ILE A 27 3.12 9.98 3.90
CA ILE A 27 2.64 11.29 3.51
C ILE A 27 2.87 12.23 4.69
N ASP A 28 3.77 13.21 4.48
CA ASP A 28 4.13 14.16 5.52
C ASP A 28 3.14 15.31 5.52
N TYR A 29 1.98 15.07 6.13
CA TYR A 29 0.92 16.05 6.25
C TYR A 29 0.15 15.79 7.54
N GLY A 30 -0.14 16.83 8.30
CA GLY A 30 -0.83 16.71 9.57
C GLY A 30 -0.08 15.81 10.54
N PRO A 31 -0.74 14.80 11.12
CA PRO A 31 -0.09 13.87 12.07
C PRO A 31 0.85 12.89 11.39
N GLY A 32 0.99 12.96 10.07
CA GLY A 32 1.75 11.98 9.31
C GLY A 32 0.91 10.75 8.98
N TYR A 33 0.60 10.58 7.69
CA TYR A 33 -0.21 9.46 7.24
C TYR A 33 0.66 8.45 6.49
N ARG A 34 0.21 7.20 6.49
CA ARG A 34 0.84 6.12 5.74
C ARG A 34 -0.22 5.39 4.95
N VAL A 35 0.11 5.07 3.69
CA VAL A 35 -0.78 4.36 2.80
C VAL A 35 -0.06 3.08 2.35
N TYR A 36 -0.75 1.96 2.40
CA TYR A 36 -0.19 0.66 2.04
C TYR A 36 -0.84 0.20 0.74
N TYR A 37 0.00 -0.16 -0.22
CA TYR A 37 -0.47 -0.53 -1.54
C TYR A 37 0.38 -1.65 -2.12
N LEU A 38 -0.16 -2.36 -3.10
CA LEU A 38 0.62 -3.27 -3.91
C LEU A 38 0.42 -2.95 -5.38
N ARG A 39 1.42 -3.28 -6.19
CA ARG A 39 1.31 -3.15 -7.63
C ARG A 39 1.03 -4.53 -8.21
N ASP A 40 0.03 -4.60 -9.08
CA ASP A 40 -0.27 -5.79 -9.86
C ASP A 40 0.00 -5.45 -11.31
N GLY A 41 1.20 -5.76 -11.77
CA GLY A 41 1.66 -5.37 -13.08
C GLY A 41 2.00 -3.88 -13.14
N GLU A 42 1.98 -3.31 -14.34
CA GLU A 42 2.36 -1.92 -14.55
C GLU A 42 1.20 -0.94 -14.40
N ARG A 43 -0.03 -1.43 -14.48
CA ARG A 43 -1.20 -0.58 -14.60
C ARG A 43 -2.08 -0.55 -13.36
N LEU A 44 -2.00 -1.56 -12.52
CA LEU A 44 -2.87 -1.66 -11.36
C LEU A 44 -2.10 -1.39 -10.09
N ILE A 45 -2.60 -0.43 -9.32
CA ILE A 45 -2.16 -0.19 -7.96
C ILE A 45 -3.35 -0.45 -7.07
N LEU A 46 -3.23 -1.45 -6.20
CA LEU A 46 -4.28 -1.79 -5.26
C LEU A 46 -3.99 -1.14 -3.92
N LEU A 47 -4.87 -0.23 -3.52
CA LEU A 47 -4.79 0.41 -2.23
C LEU A 47 -5.36 -0.53 -1.19
N LEU A 48 -4.56 -0.87 -0.18
CA LEU A 48 -4.94 -1.88 0.81
C LEU A 48 -5.56 -1.24 2.05
N THR A 49 -4.81 -0.35 2.68
CA THR A 49 -5.26 0.32 3.89
C THR A 49 -4.37 1.53 4.13
N GLY A 50 -4.72 2.32 5.11
CA GLY A 50 -3.92 3.47 5.51
C GLY A 50 -4.25 3.87 6.93
N GLY A 51 -3.40 4.69 7.50
CA GLY A 51 -3.58 5.17 8.86
C GLY A 51 -2.49 6.16 9.21
N ASP A 52 -2.43 6.52 10.48
CA ASP A 52 -1.38 7.39 10.98
C ASP A 52 -0.26 6.56 11.62
N LYS A 53 0.70 7.26 12.20
CA LYS A 53 1.85 6.62 12.82
C LYS A 53 1.44 5.71 13.99
N SER A 54 0.38 6.05 14.72
CA SER A 54 -0.01 5.32 15.92
C SER A 54 -0.57 3.94 15.62
N SER A 55 -1.09 3.71 14.41
CA SER A 55 -1.68 2.43 14.01
C SER A 55 -0.81 1.64 13.03
N GLN A 56 0.45 2.04 12.84
CA GLN A 56 1.31 1.50 11.80
C GLN A 56 1.41 -0.04 11.83
N ASP A 57 1.68 -0.62 13.00
CA ASP A 57 1.86 -2.08 13.08
C ASP A 57 0.56 -2.83 12.75
N ALA A 58 -0.55 -2.35 13.27
CA ALA A 58 -1.85 -2.96 12.98
C ALA A 58 -2.22 -2.80 11.50
N ASP A 59 -1.92 -1.65 10.92
CA ASP A 59 -2.22 -1.38 9.51
C ASP A 59 -1.39 -2.25 8.59
N ILE A 60 -0.11 -2.48 8.91
CA ILE A 60 0.74 -3.38 8.13
C ILE A 60 0.19 -4.80 8.18
N ARG A 61 -0.20 -5.29 9.35
CA ARG A 61 -0.81 -6.62 9.47
C ARG A 61 -2.08 -6.73 8.66
N GLN A 62 -2.93 -5.70 8.71
CA GLN A 62 -4.15 -5.66 7.93
C GLN A 62 -3.86 -5.65 6.43
N ALA A 63 -2.86 -4.88 6.01
CA ALA A 63 -2.45 -4.84 4.61
C ALA A 63 -2.01 -6.21 4.11
N HIS A 64 -1.24 -6.94 4.93
CA HIS A 64 -0.82 -8.31 4.59
C HIS A 64 -2.03 -9.24 4.45
N THR A 65 -3.00 -9.14 5.34
CA THR A 65 -4.22 -9.95 5.29
C THR A 65 -5.02 -9.65 4.02
N ILE A 66 -5.18 -8.38 3.68
CA ILE A 66 -5.93 -7.97 2.48
C ILE A 66 -5.18 -8.42 1.22
N ALA A 67 -3.87 -8.25 1.20
CA ALA A 67 -3.06 -8.67 0.06
C ALA A 67 -3.15 -10.18 -0.16
N GLN A 68 -3.13 -10.97 0.92
CA GLN A 68 -3.26 -12.42 0.83
C GLN A 68 -4.62 -12.80 0.25
N ALA A 69 -5.68 -12.16 0.71
CA ALA A 69 -7.03 -12.40 0.17
C ALA A 69 -7.12 -12.03 -1.31
N TRP A 70 -6.48 -10.95 -1.71
CA TRP A 70 -6.41 -10.56 -3.12
C TRP A 70 -5.70 -11.61 -3.96
N HIS A 71 -4.55 -12.09 -3.51
CA HIS A 71 -3.80 -13.11 -4.23
C HIS A 71 -4.57 -14.42 -4.32
N ASP A 72 -5.22 -14.83 -3.23
CA ASP A 72 -6.01 -16.04 -3.18
C ASP A 72 -7.21 -15.94 -4.14
N GLY A 73 -7.92 -14.81 -4.13
CA GLY A 73 -9.04 -14.59 -5.04
C GLY A 73 -8.62 -14.58 -6.50
N LYS A 74 -7.48 -13.96 -6.80
CA LYS A 74 -6.93 -13.95 -8.15
C LYS A 74 -6.54 -15.34 -8.61
N GLY A 75 -5.93 -16.12 -7.71
CA GLY A 75 -5.57 -17.50 -8.01
C GLY A 75 -6.79 -18.38 -8.26
N ALA A 76 -7.86 -18.17 -7.49
CA ALA A 76 -9.09 -18.93 -7.64
C ALA A 76 -9.80 -18.64 -8.97
N GLN A 77 -9.59 -17.47 -9.55
CA GLN A 77 -10.21 -17.08 -10.81
C GLN A 77 -9.44 -17.56 -12.04
N SER A 78 -8.22 -17.95 -11.84
CA SER A 78 -7.40 -18.44 -12.94
C SER A 78 -7.48 -19.95 -13.09
#